data_66af3e7e54c5ee1e4577568cb382dd6e
#
_entry.id   66af3e7e54c5ee1e4577568cb382dd6e
#
_cell.length_a   1.000
_cell.length_b   1.000
_cell.length_c   1.000
_cell.angle_alpha   90.00
_cell.angle_beta   90.00
_cell.angle_gamma   90.00
#
_symmetry.space_group_name_H-M   'P 1'
#
loop_
_entity.id
_entity.type
_entity.pdbx_description
1 polymer ?
#
loop_
_entity_poly.entity_id
_entity_poly.type
_entity_poly.pdbx_seq_one_letter_code
_entity_poly.pdbx_strand_id
1 'polypeptide(L)'
;MPLIICNTRAGMDCALKAKVASAITEVVHETIKSDYYHISVLFNDLASESSYVAGKPGSDTIIVCNIRVGRSDNAVKTLSQRISDTWHELTGQGEKEIEVAVQEFQGKFVVRGGKPMPDPPYA
;
A
#
# COMPACT_ATOMS: atom_id res chain seq x y z
N MET A 1 -1.69 8.92 7.87
CA MET A 1 -0.97 7.68 7.61
C MET A 1 -1.70 6.53 8.29
N PRO A 2 -2.01 5.46 7.62
CA PRO A 2 -1.23 4.82 6.55
C PRO A 2 -1.39 5.45 5.17
N LEU A 3 -0.32 5.34 4.39
CA LEU A 3 -0.28 5.77 3.00
C LEU A 3 0.20 4.62 2.14
N ILE A 4 -0.68 4.09 1.31
CA ILE A 4 -0.38 2.96 0.44
C ILE A 4 -0.18 3.48 -0.98
N ILE A 5 1.01 3.28 -1.51
CA ILE A 5 1.38 3.74 -2.85
C ILE A 5 1.50 2.54 -3.76
N CYS A 6 0.65 2.47 -4.77
CA CYS A 6 0.63 1.38 -5.73
C CYS A 6 1.28 1.86 -7.04
N ASN A 7 2.52 1.42 -7.27
CA ASN A 7 3.24 1.72 -8.49
C ASN A 7 2.98 0.57 -9.47
N THR A 8 2.22 0.83 -10.50
CA THR A 8 1.77 -0.21 -11.40
C THR A 8 1.78 0.27 -12.85
N ARG A 9 1.80 -0.67 -13.79
CA ARG A 9 1.75 -0.36 -15.20
C ARG A 9 0.40 0.28 -15.54
N ALA A 10 0.42 1.32 -16.37
CA ALA A 10 -0.80 1.98 -16.83
C ALA A 10 -1.72 0.99 -17.54
N GLY A 11 -3.02 1.16 -17.41
CA GLY A 11 -4.01 0.31 -18.07
C GLY A 11 -5.15 -0.16 -17.16
N MET A 12 -5.04 0.01 -15.84
CA MET A 12 -6.19 -0.21 -14.97
C MET A 12 -7.23 0.88 -15.20
N ASP A 13 -8.48 0.48 -15.42
CA ASP A 13 -9.57 1.46 -15.55
C ASP A 13 -10.00 2.03 -14.18
N CYS A 14 -10.81 3.08 -14.21
CA CYS A 14 -11.25 3.76 -12.99
C CYS A 14 -12.07 2.85 -12.09
N ALA A 15 -12.90 1.97 -12.65
CA ALA A 15 -13.74 1.06 -11.86
C ALA A 15 -12.89 0.04 -11.10
N LEU A 16 -11.86 -0.51 -11.73
CA LEU A 16 -10.94 -1.45 -11.08
C LEU A 16 -10.10 -0.75 -10.02
N LYS A 17 -9.61 0.45 -10.29
CA LYS A 17 -8.88 1.24 -9.28
C LYS A 17 -9.73 1.49 -8.04
N ALA A 18 -10.98 1.88 -8.22
CA ALA A 18 -11.90 2.12 -7.11
C ALA A 18 -12.12 0.85 -6.28
N LYS A 19 -12.27 -0.29 -6.93
CA LYS A 19 -12.47 -1.58 -6.28
C LYS A 19 -11.22 -2.01 -5.49
N VAL A 20 -10.05 -1.88 -6.09
CA VAL A 20 -8.78 -2.20 -5.45
C VAL A 20 -8.52 -1.27 -4.26
N ALA A 21 -8.76 0.04 -4.42
CA ALA A 21 -8.59 1.01 -3.35
C ALA A 21 -9.48 0.70 -2.14
N SER A 22 -10.74 0.36 -2.39
CA SER A 22 -11.68 -0.03 -1.34
C SER A 22 -11.22 -1.30 -0.61
N ALA A 23 -10.80 -2.31 -1.35
CA ALA A 23 -10.34 -3.57 -0.77
C ALA A 23 -9.06 -3.41 0.04
N ILE A 24 -8.09 -2.64 -0.45
CA ILE A 24 -6.85 -2.34 0.29
C ILE A 24 -7.16 -1.57 1.56
N THR A 25 -8.07 -0.61 1.50
CA THR A 25 -8.50 0.16 2.67
C THR A 25 -9.04 -0.75 3.76
N GLU A 26 -9.89 -1.72 3.40
CA GLU A 26 -10.41 -2.71 4.35
C GLU A 26 -9.29 -3.57 4.96
N VAL A 27 -8.35 -4.02 4.14
CA VAL A 27 -7.20 -4.80 4.62
C VAL A 27 -6.40 -4.00 5.66
N VAL A 28 -6.10 -2.75 5.37
CA VAL A 28 -5.36 -1.87 6.29
C VAL A 28 -6.13 -1.69 7.60
N HIS A 29 -7.42 -1.40 7.50
CA HIS A 29 -8.27 -1.23 8.69
C HIS A 29 -8.30 -2.49 9.56
N GLU A 30 -8.48 -3.65 8.95
CA GLU A 30 -8.57 -4.91 9.67
C GLU A 30 -7.26 -5.35 10.30
N THR A 31 -6.14 -5.17 9.61
CA THR A 31 -4.84 -5.71 10.04
C THR A 31 -4.11 -4.83 11.05
N ILE A 32 -4.09 -3.53 10.84
CA ILE A 32 -3.36 -2.60 11.71
C ILE A 32 -4.26 -1.61 12.43
N LYS A 33 -5.58 -1.81 12.36
CA LYS A 33 -6.59 -1.07 13.12
C LYS A 33 -6.55 0.45 12.92
N SER A 34 -6.19 0.90 11.72
CA SER A 34 -6.23 2.32 11.38
C SER A 34 -7.66 2.78 11.13
N ASP A 35 -7.93 4.02 11.53
CA ASP A 35 -9.18 4.70 11.20
C ASP A 35 -9.27 4.89 9.69
N TYR A 36 -10.43 4.62 9.11
CA TYR A 36 -10.67 4.76 7.66
C TYR A 36 -10.25 6.12 7.11
N TYR A 37 -10.51 7.19 7.86
CA TYR A 37 -10.20 8.55 7.41
C TYR A 37 -8.70 8.85 7.33
N HIS A 38 -7.87 7.99 7.91
CA HIS A 38 -6.42 8.15 7.86
C HIS A 38 -5.76 7.29 6.77
N ILE A 39 -6.52 6.44 6.10
CA ILE A 39 -5.99 5.50 5.11
C ILE A 39 -6.09 6.12 3.72
N SER A 40 -4.95 6.33 3.09
CA SER A 40 -4.87 6.83 1.71
C SER A 40 -4.31 5.74 0.81
N VAL A 41 -4.88 5.59 -0.37
CA VAL A 41 -4.40 4.69 -1.42
C VAL A 41 -4.15 5.51 -2.67
N LEU A 42 -2.94 5.49 -3.16
CA LEU A 42 -2.54 6.21 -4.36
C LEU A 42 -2.10 5.23 -5.44
N PHE A 43 -2.39 5.57 -6.69
CA PHE A 43 -1.93 4.82 -7.85
C PHE A 43 -1.01 5.69 -8.69
N ASN A 44 0.20 5.18 -8.96
CA ASN A 44 1.09 5.74 -9.94
C ASN A 44 1.02 4.85 -11.18
N ASP A 45 0.48 5.37 -12.27
CA ASP A 45 0.41 4.68 -13.56
C ASP A 45 1.72 4.86 -14.29
N LEU A 46 2.45 3.77 -14.48
CA LEU A 46 3.76 3.79 -15.13
C LEU A 46 3.63 3.44 -16.61
N ALA A 47 4.20 4.28 -17.46
CA ALA A 47 4.35 3.97 -18.87
C ALA A 47 5.27 2.75 -19.02
N SER A 48 5.14 2.02 -20.14
CA SER A 48 5.90 0.78 -20.37
C SER A 48 7.42 0.97 -20.31
N GLU A 49 7.91 2.16 -20.66
CA GLU A 49 9.33 2.51 -20.63
C GLU A 49 9.79 3.06 -19.28
N SER A 50 8.92 3.09 -18.28
CA SER A 50 9.23 3.63 -16.95
C SER A 50 9.36 2.57 -15.86
N SER A 51 9.26 1.30 -16.22
CA SER A 51 9.38 0.18 -15.27
C SER A 51 10.32 -0.88 -15.85
N TYR A 52 11.33 -1.22 -15.07
CA TYR A 52 12.39 -2.16 -15.50
C TYR A 52 12.63 -3.21 -14.43
N VAL A 53 12.84 -4.44 -14.90
CA VAL A 53 13.25 -5.58 -14.07
C VAL A 53 14.46 -6.20 -14.71
N ALA A 54 15.53 -6.41 -13.96
CA ALA A 54 16.81 -6.92 -14.45
C ALA A 54 17.35 -6.11 -15.65
N GLY A 55 17.12 -4.80 -15.63
CA GLY A 55 17.56 -3.88 -16.66
C GLY A 55 16.75 -3.90 -17.95
N LYS A 56 15.62 -4.59 -17.96
CA LYS A 56 14.72 -4.70 -19.13
C LYS A 56 13.32 -4.22 -18.78
N PRO A 57 12.55 -3.69 -19.75
CA PRO A 57 11.16 -3.32 -19.49
C PRO A 57 10.38 -4.46 -18.86
N GLY A 58 9.69 -4.16 -17.76
CA GLY A 58 8.92 -5.13 -17.00
C GLY A 58 7.53 -4.63 -16.68
N SER A 59 6.74 -5.49 -16.04
CA SER A 59 5.36 -5.19 -15.68
C SER A 59 5.08 -5.38 -14.17
N ASP A 60 6.13 -5.40 -13.36
CA ASP A 60 5.97 -5.59 -11.92
C ASP A 60 5.17 -4.46 -11.30
N THR A 61 4.35 -4.82 -10.34
CA THR A 61 3.67 -3.88 -9.45
C THR A 61 4.42 -3.84 -8.13
N ILE A 62 4.77 -2.64 -7.69
CA ILE A 62 5.47 -2.43 -6.41
C ILE A 62 4.59 -1.55 -5.53
N ILE A 63 4.13 -2.13 -4.43
CA ILE A 63 3.26 -1.45 -3.47
C ILE A 63 4.06 -1.17 -2.21
N VAL A 64 4.10 0.09 -1.83
CA VAL A 64 4.78 0.52 -0.61
C VAL A 64 3.74 0.96 0.42
N CYS A 65 3.73 0.29 1.56
CA CYS A 65 2.84 0.61 2.67
C CYS A 65 3.61 1.46 3.68
N ASN A 66 3.26 2.73 3.78
CA ASN A 66 3.90 3.65 4.72
C ASN A 66 3.00 3.77 5.95
N ILE A 67 3.49 3.30 7.10
CA ILE A 67 2.74 3.28 8.35
C ILE A 67 3.59 3.86 9.48
N ARG A 68 2.94 4.22 10.59
CA ARG A 68 3.66 4.60 11.81
C ARG A 68 4.11 3.35 12.57
N VAL A 69 5.24 3.44 13.26
CA VAL A 69 5.73 2.37 14.15
C VAL A 69 4.71 2.05 15.24
N GLY A 70 4.82 0.87 15.83
CA GLY A 70 4.05 0.48 17.02
C GLY A 70 3.08 -0.68 16.82
N ARG A 71 2.99 -1.24 15.61
CA ARG A 71 2.23 -2.46 15.37
C ARG A 71 3.13 -3.68 15.58
N SER A 72 2.52 -4.82 15.91
CA SER A 72 3.27 -6.06 16.04
C SER A 72 3.82 -6.53 14.69
N ASP A 73 4.90 -7.29 14.72
CA ASP A 73 5.46 -7.89 13.51
C ASP A 73 4.42 -8.73 12.79
N ASN A 74 3.61 -9.48 13.54
CA ASN A 74 2.56 -10.29 12.94
C ASN A 74 1.51 -9.46 12.19
N ALA A 75 1.09 -8.34 12.76
CA ALA A 75 0.15 -7.43 12.09
C ALA A 75 0.73 -6.87 10.79
N VAL A 76 2.00 -6.47 10.82
CA VAL A 76 2.70 -5.92 9.65
C VAL A 76 2.89 -6.99 8.56
N LYS A 77 3.27 -8.20 8.95
CA LYS A 77 3.39 -9.32 8.01
C LYS A 77 2.04 -9.67 7.36
N THR A 78 0.98 -9.68 8.16
CA THR A 78 -0.37 -9.94 7.66
C THR A 78 -0.82 -8.85 6.71
N LEU A 79 -0.52 -7.59 7.00
CA LEU A 79 -0.82 -6.46 6.13
C LEU A 79 -0.20 -6.65 4.74
N SER A 80 1.11 -6.88 4.67
CA SER A 80 1.80 -7.03 3.40
C SER A 80 1.30 -8.24 2.61
N GLN A 81 1.10 -9.37 3.27
CA GLN A 81 0.62 -10.58 2.61
C GLN A 81 -0.80 -10.39 2.06
N ARG A 82 -1.69 -9.84 2.86
CA ARG A 82 -3.09 -9.64 2.43
C ARG A 82 -3.22 -8.62 1.31
N ILE A 83 -2.39 -7.59 1.29
CA ILE A 83 -2.39 -6.63 0.17
C ILE A 83 -1.95 -7.33 -1.11
N SER A 84 -0.90 -8.15 -1.05
CA SER A 84 -0.45 -8.93 -2.21
C SER A 84 -1.57 -9.86 -2.72
N ASP A 85 -2.20 -10.60 -1.82
CA ASP A 85 -3.29 -11.52 -2.18
C ASP A 85 -4.47 -10.78 -2.80
N THR A 86 -4.85 -9.65 -2.21
CA THR A 86 -5.95 -8.81 -2.71
C THR A 86 -5.67 -8.27 -4.11
N TRP A 87 -4.45 -7.79 -4.33
CA TRP A 87 -4.05 -7.31 -5.66
C TRP A 87 -4.11 -8.42 -6.70
N HIS A 88 -3.57 -9.58 -6.37
CA HIS A 88 -3.60 -10.75 -7.24
C HIS A 88 -5.04 -11.14 -7.59
N GLU A 89 -5.92 -11.26 -6.60
CA GLU A 89 -7.31 -11.67 -6.79
C GLU A 89 -8.09 -10.70 -7.67
N LEU A 90 -7.90 -9.39 -7.46
CA LEU A 90 -8.70 -8.39 -8.15
C LEU A 90 -8.18 -8.02 -9.53
N THR A 91 -6.86 -8.07 -9.74
CA THR A 91 -6.25 -7.65 -11.01
C THR A 91 -5.92 -8.83 -11.92
N GLY A 92 -5.78 -10.03 -11.38
CA GLY A 92 -5.32 -11.20 -12.12
C GLY A 92 -3.82 -11.21 -12.39
N GLN A 93 -3.07 -10.20 -11.92
CA GLN A 93 -1.62 -10.18 -12.08
C GLN A 93 -0.99 -11.35 -11.33
N GLY A 94 0.05 -11.95 -11.92
CA GLY A 94 0.75 -13.08 -11.31
C GLY A 94 1.45 -12.69 -10.01
N GLU A 95 1.42 -13.58 -9.02
CA GLU A 95 2.00 -13.30 -7.70
C GLU A 95 3.48 -12.93 -7.77
N LYS A 96 4.23 -13.52 -8.69
CA LYS A 96 5.67 -13.23 -8.87
C LYS A 96 5.95 -11.82 -9.39
N GLU A 97 4.94 -11.15 -9.91
CA GLU A 97 5.05 -9.78 -10.43
C GLU A 97 4.55 -8.74 -9.44
N ILE A 98 4.22 -9.15 -8.22
CA ILE A 98 3.69 -8.27 -7.18
C ILE A 98 4.65 -8.24 -6.00
N GLU A 99 5.18 -7.07 -5.70
CA GLU A 99 5.99 -6.86 -4.50
C GLU A 99 5.28 -5.89 -3.58
N VAL A 100 5.21 -6.24 -2.29
CA VAL A 100 4.62 -5.38 -1.26
C VAL A 100 5.65 -5.23 -0.15
N ALA A 101 6.02 -4.00 0.15
CA ALA A 101 6.95 -3.69 1.22
C ALA A 101 6.31 -2.71 2.20
N VAL A 102 6.69 -2.81 3.46
CA VAL A 102 6.22 -1.91 4.52
C VAL A 102 7.38 -1.06 5.02
N GLN A 103 7.16 0.26 5.04
CA GLN A 103 8.04 1.21 5.68
C GLN A 103 7.38 1.75 6.94
N GLU A 104 8.14 1.81 8.04
CA GLU A 104 7.64 2.32 9.30
C GLU A 104 8.29 3.65 9.64
N PHE A 105 7.47 4.61 10.08
CA PHE A 105 7.90 5.96 10.47
C PHE A 105 7.55 6.21 11.92
N GLN A 106 8.42 6.93 12.63
CA GLN A 106 8.06 7.45 13.94
C GLN A 106 7.02 8.57 13.77
N GLY A 107 5.99 8.57 14.60
CA GLY A 107 4.89 9.54 14.50
C GLY A 107 5.37 10.99 14.52
N LYS A 108 6.41 11.28 15.29
CA LYS A 108 7.00 12.63 15.38
C LYS A 108 7.55 13.16 14.06
N PHE A 109 7.76 12.29 13.06
CA PHE A 109 8.23 12.68 11.73
C PHE A 109 7.10 12.78 10.71
N VAL A 110 5.85 12.61 11.15
CA VAL A 110 4.68 12.67 10.27
C VAL A 110 3.78 13.81 10.73
N VAL A 111 3.53 14.77 9.84
CA VAL A 111 2.61 15.88 10.10
C VAL A 111 1.36 15.65 9.27
N ARG A 112 0.20 15.67 9.93
CA ARG A 112 -1.10 15.60 9.27
C ARG A 112 -2.05 16.60 9.91
N GLY A 113 -2.77 17.34 9.08
CA GLY A 113 -3.66 18.38 9.56
C GLY A 113 -2.92 19.48 10.30
N GLY A 114 -1.67 19.74 9.92
CA GLY A 114 -0.82 20.78 10.51
C GLY A 114 -0.20 20.40 11.87
N LYS A 115 -0.32 19.14 12.30
CA LYS A 115 0.19 18.69 13.61
C LYS A 115 0.95 17.37 13.47
N PRO A 116 1.98 17.16 14.31
CA PRO A 116 2.66 15.86 14.38
C PRO A 116 1.67 14.75 14.80
N MET A 117 1.84 13.59 14.22
CA MET A 117 1.06 12.41 14.58
C MET A 117 1.55 11.84 15.91
N PRO A 118 0.69 11.26 16.72
CA PRO A 118 1.10 10.67 17.99
C PRO A 118 1.94 9.41 17.79
N ASP A 119 2.80 9.12 18.79
CA ASP A 119 3.49 7.86 18.91
C ASP A 119 2.60 6.81 19.60
N PRO A 120 2.95 5.50 19.51
CA PRO A 120 2.17 4.47 20.18
C PRO A 120 2.20 4.63 21.72
N PRO A 121 1.17 4.15 22.44
CA PRO A 121 -0.04 3.53 21.90
C PRO A 121 -0.94 4.57 21.22
N TYR A 122 -1.55 4.16 20.10
CA TYR A 122 -2.46 5.05 19.37
C TYR A 122 -3.82 5.11 20.05
N ALA A 123 -4.31 6.31 20.18
CA ALA A 123 -5.65 6.54 20.71
C ALA A 123 -6.70 6.34 19.62
#